data_470c7f46f944780fbed4aec7cb079b72
#
_entry.id   470c7f46f944780fbed4aec7cb079b72
#
_cell.length_a   1.000
_cell.length_b   1.000
_cell.length_c   1.000
_cell.angle_alpha   90.00
_cell.angle_beta   90.00
_cell.angle_gamma   90.00
#
_symmetry.space_group_name_H-M   'P 1'
#
loop_
_entity.id
_entity.type
_entity.pdbx_description
1 polymer ?
#
loop_
_entity_poly.entity_id
_entity_poly.type
_entity_poly.pdbx_seq_one_letter_code
_entity_poly.pdbx_strand_id
1 'polypeptide(L)'
;DVRVPASNLVGALGGAFKQTMRQLEHERGGIDRLVSNHALYKMALEHADRKDPLVRQEIAALETGYRIGRILVIREVLRQAPGGFSAATKCFCTEHEWRVAQFVNKVFGAHALLWDDITQGLAYASAYTIMGGTSNVMRNILGERVLGLPKTK
;
A
#
# COMPACT_ATOMS: atom_id res chain seq x y z
N ASP A 1 -12.30 14.12 -34.00
CA ASP A 1 -11.76 15.48 -33.81
C ASP A 1 -12.58 16.17 -32.71
N VAL A 2 -12.00 16.30 -31.53
CA VAL A 2 -12.67 16.93 -30.38
C VAL A 2 -11.92 18.19 -30.00
N ARG A 3 -12.64 19.33 -29.96
CA ARG A 3 -12.09 20.62 -29.53
C ARG A 3 -12.42 20.88 -28.09
N VAL A 4 -11.40 21.23 -27.29
CA VAL A 4 -11.56 21.65 -25.89
C VAL A 4 -11.02 23.07 -25.71
N PRO A 5 -11.58 23.86 -24.77
CA PRO A 5 -11.08 25.19 -24.46
C PRO A 5 -9.62 25.15 -24.00
N ALA A 6 -8.79 26.08 -24.41
CA ALA A 6 -7.40 26.16 -23.97
C ALA A 6 -7.25 26.34 -22.46
N SER A 7 -8.28 26.93 -21.80
CA SER A 7 -8.37 27.06 -20.34
C SER A 7 -8.44 25.72 -19.58
N ASN A 8 -8.78 24.63 -20.29
CA ASN A 8 -8.81 23.27 -19.68
C ASN A 8 -7.42 22.63 -19.64
N LEU A 9 -6.39 23.28 -20.21
CA LEU A 9 -5.02 22.80 -20.11
C LEU A 9 -4.53 22.92 -18.68
N VAL A 10 -4.16 21.80 -18.08
CA VAL A 10 -3.56 21.75 -16.73
C VAL A 10 -2.04 21.87 -16.84
N GLY A 11 -1.49 22.98 -16.34
CA GLY A 11 -0.05 23.27 -16.36
C GLY A 11 0.49 23.73 -17.72
N ALA A 12 1.77 23.59 -17.96
CA ALA A 12 2.43 24.04 -19.18
C ALA A 12 2.31 23.01 -20.30
N LEU A 13 2.22 23.49 -21.54
CA LEU A 13 2.28 22.66 -22.75
C LEU A 13 3.58 21.84 -22.75
N GLY A 14 3.48 20.54 -23.00
CA GLY A 14 4.62 19.61 -22.96
C GLY A 14 5.04 19.16 -21.55
N GLY A 15 4.40 19.66 -20.49
CA GLY A 15 4.73 19.36 -19.09
C GLY A 15 4.08 18.09 -18.51
N ALA A 16 3.25 17.38 -19.27
CA ALA A 16 2.41 16.28 -18.79
C ALA A 16 3.19 15.17 -18.07
N PHE A 17 4.33 14.74 -18.57
CA PHE A 17 5.12 13.69 -17.96
C PHE A 17 5.59 14.09 -16.54
N LYS A 18 6.10 15.31 -16.36
CA LYS A 18 6.53 15.82 -15.05
C LYS A 18 5.37 15.93 -14.07
N GLN A 19 4.21 16.37 -14.54
CA GLN A 19 2.99 16.49 -13.75
C GLN A 19 2.49 15.11 -13.32
N THR A 20 2.45 14.15 -14.24
CA THR A 20 2.05 12.75 -13.93
C THR A 20 2.98 12.11 -12.92
N MET A 21 4.29 12.28 -13.04
CA MET A 21 5.25 11.76 -12.06
C MET A 21 5.01 12.34 -10.68
N ARG A 22 4.71 13.64 -10.59
CA ARG A 22 4.39 14.29 -9.31
C ARG A 22 3.07 13.80 -8.73
N GLN A 23 2.05 13.61 -9.58
CA GLN A 23 0.76 13.04 -9.16
C GLN A 23 0.92 11.62 -8.59
N LEU A 24 1.67 10.76 -9.30
CA LEU A 24 1.94 9.39 -8.87
C LEU A 24 2.72 9.33 -7.54
N GLU A 25 3.58 10.31 -7.28
CA GLU A 25 4.31 10.40 -6.01
C GLU A 25 3.35 10.63 -4.82
N HIS A 26 2.34 11.46 -4.99
CA HIS A 26 1.30 11.68 -3.99
C HIS A 26 0.34 10.49 -3.85
N GLU A 27 -0.08 9.89 -4.95
CA GLU A 27 -0.97 8.73 -4.93
C GLU A 27 -0.38 7.52 -4.19
N ARG A 28 0.93 7.28 -4.34
CA ARG A 28 1.60 6.12 -3.74
C ARG A 28 1.66 6.15 -2.21
N GLY A 29 1.70 7.33 -1.59
CA GLY A 29 1.78 7.51 -0.14
C GLY A 29 0.44 7.47 0.61
N GLY A 30 -0.66 7.13 -0.06
CA GLY A 30 -2.01 7.20 0.53
C GLY A 30 -2.26 6.21 1.67
N ILE A 31 -3.02 6.65 2.68
CA ILE A 31 -3.44 5.84 3.85
C ILE A 31 -4.35 4.68 3.45
N ASP A 32 -5.10 4.82 2.36
CA ASP A 32 -6.00 3.81 1.80
C ASP A 32 -5.30 2.46 1.61
N ARG A 33 -4.02 2.50 1.19
CA ARG A 33 -3.19 1.31 0.99
C ARG A 33 -2.73 0.63 2.28
N LEU A 34 -2.95 1.26 3.43
CA LEU A 34 -2.63 0.70 4.75
C LEU A 34 -3.85 0.10 5.42
N VAL A 35 -5.05 0.56 5.08
CA VAL A 35 -6.27 0.26 5.85
C VAL A 35 -7.35 -0.46 5.06
N SER A 36 -7.07 -0.88 3.83
CA SER A 36 -8.06 -1.50 2.94
C SER A 36 -8.74 -2.73 3.56
N ASN A 37 -7.99 -3.59 4.23
CA ASN A 37 -8.50 -4.78 4.91
C ASN A 37 -8.69 -4.59 6.43
N HIS A 38 -8.61 -3.35 6.94
CA HIS A 38 -8.66 -3.11 8.38
C HIS A 38 -10.01 -3.52 9.02
N ALA A 39 -11.12 -3.38 8.30
CA ALA A 39 -12.43 -3.84 8.76
C ALA A 39 -12.45 -5.37 8.91
N LEU A 40 -11.96 -6.10 7.92
CA LEU A 40 -11.85 -7.55 7.96
C LEU A 40 -10.87 -8.02 9.06
N TYR A 41 -9.79 -7.29 9.27
CA TYR A 41 -8.87 -7.54 10.37
C TYR A 41 -9.54 -7.42 11.73
N LYS A 42 -10.35 -6.39 11.95
CA LYS A 42 -11.12 -6.25 13.21
C LYS A 42 -12.08 -7.42 13.43
N MET A 43 -12.79 -7.84 12.38
CA MET A 43 -13.65 -9.03 12.45
C MET A 43 -12.82 -10.28 12.83
N ALA A 44 -11.66 -10.48 12.20
CA ALA A 44 -10.79 -11.61 12.51
C ALA A 44 -10.27 -11.58 13.96
N LEU A 45 -10.02 -10.40 14.53
CA LEU A 45 -9.61 -10.27 15.94
C LEU A 45 -10.68 -10.77 16.92
N GLU A 46 -11.95 -10.66 16.57
CA GLU A 46 -13.06 -11.16 17.42
C GLU A 46 -13.15 -12.69 17.42
N HIS A 47 -12.71 -13.34 16.32
CA HIS A 47 -12.76 -14.79 16.13
C HIS A 47 -11.42 -15.49 16.41
N ALA A 48 -10.33 -14.75 16.53
CA ALA A 48 -8.99 -15.30 16.73
C ALA A 48 -8.81 -15.95 18.10
N ASP A 49 -8.24 -17.14 18.13
CA ASP A 49 -7.85 -17.78 19.40
C ASP A 49 -6.63 -17.09 20.03
N ARG A 50 -6.91 -16.13 20.90
CA ARG A 50 -5.88 -15.36 21.60
C ARG A 50 -5.18 -16.15 22.71
N LYS A 51 -5.57 -17.39 22.98
CA LYS A 51 -4.86 -18.29 23.89
C LYS A 51 -3.65 -18.91 23.20
N ASP A 52 -3.73 -19.11 21.88
CA ASP A 52 -2.60 -19.56 21.07
C ASP A 52 -1.49 -18.49 21.06
N PRO A 53 -0.27 -18.81 21.55
CA PRO A 53 0.85 -17.88 21.56
C PRO A 53 1.28 -17.46 20.14
N LEU A 54 1.14 -18.30 19.11
CA LEU A 54 1.48 -17.98 17.75
C LEU A 54 0.51 -16.96 17.15
N VAL A 55 -0.79 -17.12 17.42
CA VAL A 55 -1.81 -16.14 17.03
C VAL A 55 -1.55 -14.78 17.69
N ARG A 56 -1.20 -14.76 18.98
CA ARG A 56 -0.84 -13.51 19.66
C ARG A 56 0.37 -12.82 19.06
N GLN A 57 1.41 -13.57 18.71
CA GLN A 57 2.60 -13.01 18.04
C GLN A 57 2.27 -12.42 16.66
N GLU A 58 1.42 -13.11 15.91
CA GLU A 58 1.00 -12.64 14.59
C GLU A 58 0.19 -11.33 14.71
N ILE A 59 -0.77 -11.28 15.65
CA ILE A 59 -1.52 -10.06 15.96
C ILE A 59 -0.57 -8.91 16.35
N ALA A 60 0.39 -9.16 17.22
CA ALA A 60 1.36 -8.15 17.64
C ALA A 60 2.21 -7.62 16.48
N ALA A 61 2.61 -8.50 15.56
CA ALA A 61 3.34 -8.12 14.35
C ALA A 61 2.48 -7.25 13.41
N LEU A 62 1.20 -7.60 13.24
CA LEU A 62 0.27 -6.82 12.41
C LEU A 62 -0.04 -5.45 13.02
N GLU A 63 -0.27 -5.37 14.32
CA GLU A 63 -0.46 -4.10 15.04
C GLU A 63 0.77 -3.20 14.93
N THR A 64 1.95 -3.78 15.07
CA THR A 64 3.21 -3.05 14.85
C THR A 64 3.32 -2.53 13.43
N GLY A 65 2.94 -3.35 12.44
CA GLY A 65 2.90 -2.97 11.03
C GLY A 65 1.97 -1.78 10.77
N TYR A 66 0.77 -1.77 11.32
CA TYR A 66 -0.15 -0.62 11.22
C TYR A 66 0.45 0.66 11.81
N ARG A 67 1.10 0.57 12.97
CA ARG A 67 1.76 1.74 13.60
C ARG A 67 2.89 2.28 12.74
N ILE A 68 3.74 1.41 12.21
CA ILE A 68 4.84 1.80 11.31
C ILE A 68 4.28 2.43 10.04
N GLY A 69 3.32 1.77 9.37
CA GLY A 69 2.69 2.28 8.16
C GLY A 69 2.06 3.64 8.37
N ARG A 70 1.36 3.85 9.49
CA ARG A 70 0.79 5.15 9.86
C ARG A 70 1.85 6.24 10.00
N ILE A 71 2.98 5.93 10.64
CA ILE A 71 4.09 6.91 10.79
C ILE A 71 4.67 7.26 9.43
N LEU A 72 4.88 6.27 8.54
CA LEU A 72 5.38 6.50 7.19
C LEU A 72 4.46 7.46 6.42
N VAL A 73 3.15 7.18 6.41
CA VAL A 73 2.14 8.03 5.74
C VAL A 73 2.15 9.45 6.33
N ILE A 74 2.15 9.60 7.66
CA ILE A 74 2.17 10.92 8.32
C ILE A 74 3.41 11.71 7.92
N ARG A 75 4.60 11.09 7.89
CA ARG A 75 5.84 11.76 7.48
C ARG A 75 5.78 12.29 6.06
N GLU A 76 5.14 11.57 5.14
CA GLU A 76 4.94 12.05 3.77
C GLU A 76 3.98 13.23 3.71
N VAL A 77 2.82 13.14 4.36
CA VAL A 77 1.82 14.22 4.41
C VAL A 77 2.43 15.50 4.99
N LEU A 78 3.24 15.37 6.04
CA LEU A 78 3.94 16.49 6.67
C LEU A 78 5.21 16.93 5.92
N ARG A 79 5.51 16.33 4.76
CA ARG A 79 6.73 16.61 3.97
C ARG A 79 8.04 16.44 4.76
N GLN A 80 8.05 15.48 5.69
CA GLN A 80 9.21 15.13 6.53
C GLN A 80 10.00 13.93 5.97
N ALA A 81 9.73 13.56 4.75
CA ALA A 81 10.38 12.46 4.04
C ALA A 81 11.13 12.99 2.80
N PRO A 82 12.27 12.39 2.43
CA PRO A 82 12.97 12.76 1.20
C PRO A 82 12.15 12.43 -0.05
N GLY A 83 12.46 13.09 -1.17
CA GLY A 83 11.81 12.78 -2.46
C GLY A 83 11.98 11.30 -2.84
N GLY A 84 10.93 10.70 -3.37
CA GLY A 84 10.89 9.27 -3.70
C GLY A 84 10.56 8.33 -2.53
N PHE A 85 10.43 8.85 -1.31
CA PHE A 85 10.13 8.04 -0.13
C PHE A 85 8.73 7.40 -0.18
N SER A 86 7.81 7.96 -0.95
CA SER A 86 6.49 7.35 -1.22
C SER A 86 6.59 5.92 -1.75
N ALA A 87 7.68 5.58 -2.43
CA ALA A 87 7.94 4.22 -2.85
C ALA A 87 8.17 3.27 -1.67
N ALA A 88 8.83 3.71 -0.58
CA ALA A 88 9.01 2.94 0.64
C ALA A 88 7.68 2.72 1.36
N THR A 89 6.91 3.79 1.54
CA THR A 89 5.57 3.73 2.15
C THR A 89 4.66 2.78 1.38
N LYS A 90 4.64 2.92 0.05
CA LYS A 90 3.86 2.03 -0.81
C LYS A 90 4.25 0.57 -0.64
N CYS A 91 5.53 0.23 -0.73
CA CYS A 91 5.98 -1.14 -0.53
C CYS A 91 5.56 -1.68 0.84
N PHE A 92 5.85 -0.92 1.89
CA PHE A 92 5.54 -1.35 3.25
C PHE A 92 4.04 -1.56 3.46
N CYS A 93 3.21 -0.58 3.11
CA CYS A 93 1.77 -0.63 3.34
C CYS A 93 1.10 -1.76 2.55
N THR A 94 1.45 -1.93 1.27
CA THR A 94 0.83 -2.97 0.44
C THR A 94 1.26 -4.39 0.83
N GLU A 95 2.50 -4.58 1.27
CA GLU A 95 2.97 -5.86 1.79
C GLU A 95 2.39 -6.17 3.18
N HIS A 96 2.14 -5.13 3.97
CA HIS A 96 1.43 -5.27 5.23
C HIS A 96 -0.03 -5.70 5.00
N GLU A 97 -0.75 -5.04 4.09
CA GLU A 97 -2.13 -5.42 3.71
C GLU A 97 -2.22 -6.86 3.21
N TRP A 98 -1.23 -7.32 2.47
CA TRP A 98 -1.17 -8.73 2.07
C TRP A 98 -1.08 -9.68 3.28
N ARG A 99 -0.25 -9.36 4.27
CA ARG A 99 -0.14 -10.14 5.52
C ARG A 99 -1.42 -10.10 6.33
N VAL A 100 -2.08 -8.95 6.37
CA VAL A 100 -3.39 -8.81 7.04
C VAL A 100 -4.42 -9.72 6.38
N ALA A 101 -4.52 -9.72 5.06
CA ALA A 101 -5.44 -10.57 4.33
C ALA A 101 -5.17 -12.07 4.57
N GLN A 102 -3.90 -12.47 4.62
CA GLN A 102 -3.51 -13.85 4.96
C GLN A 102 -3.93 -14.24 6.39
N PHE A 103 -3.74 -13.35 7.36
CA PHE A 103 -4.18 -13.57 8.73
C PHE A 103 -5.70 -13.71 8.84
N VAL A 104 -6.47 -12.84 8.17
CA VAL A 104 -7.93 -12.93 8.11
C VAL A 104 -8.36 -14.28 7.58
N ASN A 105 -7.79 -14.72 6.44
CA ASN A 105 -8.10 -16.03 5.87
C ASN A 105 -7.74 -17.20 6.81
N LYS A 106 -6.62 -17.12 7.49
CA LYS A 106 -6.18 -18.12 8.46
C LYS A 106 -7.19 -18.27 9.62
N VAL A 107 -7.69 -17.14 10.14
CA VAL A 107 -8.66 -17.13 11.25
C VAL A 107 -10.00 -17.73 10.83
N PHE A 108 -10.49 -17.38 9.65
CA PHE A 108 -11.77 -17.86 9.15
C PHE A 108 -11.70 -19.25 8.50
N GLY A 109 -10.51 -19.75 8.19
CA GLY A 109 -10.29 -21.10 7.69
C GLY A 109 -11.12 -21.42 6.45
N ALA A 110 -11.88 -22.53 6.47
CA ALA A 110 -12.70 -22.96 5.36
C ALA A 110 -13.79 -21.96 4.93
N HIS A 111 -14.25 -21.11 5.86
CA HIS A 111 -15.23 -20.07 5.54
C HIS A 111 -14.65 -19.04 4.53
N ALA A 112 -13.36 -18.79 4.60
CA ALA A 112 -12.68 -17.90 3.66
C ALA A 112 -12.63 -18.42 2.20
N LEU A 113 -13.11 -19.63 1.92
CA LEU A 113 -13.26 -20.15 0.56
C LEU A 113 -14.60 -19.78 -0.08
N LEU A 114 -15.54 -19.25 0.70
CA LEU A 114 -16.80 -18.75 0.19
C LEU A 114 -16.56 -17.42 -0.54
N TRP A 115 -17.36 -17.17 -1.58
CA TRP A 115 -17.25 -15.90 -2.33
C TRP A 115 -17.94 -14.77 -1.56
N ASP A 116 -17.22 -14.21 -0.61
CA ASP A 116 -17.64 -13.12 0.26
C ASP A 116 -16.55 -12.04 0.38
N ASP A 117 -16.75 -11.08 1.26
CA ASP A 117 -15.79 -9.97 1.49
C ASP A 117 -14.41 -10.46 1.93
N ILE A 118 -14.32 -11.58 2.65
CA ILE A 118 -13.05 -12.16 3.13
C ILE A 118 -12.23 -12.67 1.95
N THR A 119 -12.87 -13.48 1.09
CA THR A 119 -12.22 -14.01 -0.12
C THR A 119 -11.85 -12.88 -1.08
N GLN A 120 -12.73 -11.90 -1.27
CA GLN A 120 -12.45 -10.73 -2.11
C GLN A 120 -11.30 -9.91 -1.54
N GLY A 121 -11.25 -9.69 -0.23
CA GLY A 121 -10.15 -8.99 0.45
C GLY A 121 -8.80 -9.67 0.22
N LEU A 122 -8.75 -11.00 0.29
CA LEU A 122 -7.52 -11.76 -0.02
C LEU A 122 -7.14 -11.64 -1.49
N ALA A 123 -8.08 -11.86 -2.40
CA ALA A 123 -7.83 -11.79 -3.83
C ALA A 123 -7.34 -10.40 -4.26
N TYR A 124 -7.93 -9.34 -3.70
CA TYR A 124 -7.57 -7.96 -4.02
C TYR A 124 -6.27 -7.51 -3.35
N ALA A 125 -5.92 -8.03 -2.18
CA ALA A 125 -4.70 -7.66 -1.46
C ALA A 125 -3.41 -7.92 -2.26
N SER A 126 -3.39 -8.97 -3.09
CA SER A 126 -2.26 -9.24 -3.99
C SER A 126 -2.10 -8.15 -5.05
N ALA A 127 -3.20 -7.59 -5.56
CA ALA A 127 -3.19 -6.53 -6.55
C ALA A 127 -2.55 -5.24 -6.02
N TYR A 128 -2.64 -4.94 -4.73
CA TYR A 128 -1.98 -3.78 -4.12
C TYR A 128 -0.46 -3.80 -4.28
N THR A 129 0.16 -4.97 -4.32
CA THR A 129 1.62 -5.08 -4.56
C THR A 129 2.01 -4.76 -6.00
N ILE A 130 1.04 -4.74 -6.91
CA ILE A 130 1.20 -4.52 -8.37
C ILE A 130 0.76 -3.12 -8.77
N MET A 131 -0.41 -2.67 -8.33
CA MET A 131 -0.99 -1.37 -8.67
C MET A 131 -0.14 -0.19 -8.18
N GLY A 132 -0.19 0.92 -8.91
CA GLY A 132 0.59 2.13 -8.58
C GLY A 132 2.10 1.96 -8.75
N GLY A 133 2.52 0.94 -9.49
CA GLY A 133 3.88 0.46 -9.67
C GLY A 133 4.18 -0.75 -8.78
N THR A 134 4.74 -1.80 -9.37
CA THR A 134 5.03 -3.04 -8.62
C THR A 134 6.00 -2.79 -7.48
N SER A 135 5.95 -3.60 -6.43
CA SER A 135 6.89 -3.52 -5.32
C SER A 135 8.35 -3.56 -5.77
N ASN A 136 8.67 -4.32 -6.82
CA ASN A 136 10.02 -4.37 -7.39
C ASN A 136 10.42 -3.05 -8.06
N VAL A 137 9.53 -2.46 -8.85
CA VAL A 137 9.77 -1.12 -9.45
C VAL A 137 9.94 -0.06 -8.36
N MET A 138 9.16 -0.14 -7.29
CA MET A 138 9.29 0.80 -6.17
C MET A 138 10.63 0.62 -5.45
N ARG A 139 11.10 -0.61 -5.25
CA ARG A 139 12.43 -0.89 -4.69
C ARG A 139 13.55 -0.36 -5.58
N ASN A 140 13.42 -0.45 -6.91
CA ASN A 140 14.38 0.16 -7.83
C ASN A 140 14.40 1.70 -7.68
N ILE A 141 13.22 2.33 -7.58
CA ILE A 141 13.14 3.78 -7.32
C ILE A 141 13.83 4.15 -6.00
N LEU A 142 13.63 3.37 -4.95
CA LEU A 142 14.32 3.56 -3.67
C LEU A 142 15.83 3.40 -3.80
N GLY A 143 16.27 2.34 -4.44
CA GLY A 143 17.70 2.09 -4.66
C GLY A 143 18.36 3.23 -5.43
N GLU A 144 17.79 3.60 -6.57
CA GLU A 144 18.40 4.57 -7.48
C GLU A 144 18.26 6.02 -7.00
N ARG A 145 17.06 6.43 -6.54
CA ARG A 145 16.77 7.85 -6.28
C ARG A 145 16.96 8.26 -4.83
N VAL A 146 16.76 7.35 -3.88
CA VAL A 146 16.88 7.65 -2.45
C VAL A 146 18.25 7.24 -1.93
N LEU A 147 18.73 6.04 -2.30
CA LEU A 147 20.01 5.52 -1.83
C LEU A 147 21.18 5.82 -2.78
N GLY A 148 20.93 6.34 -3.98
CA GLY A 148 21.97 6.68 -4.96
C GLY A 148 22.72 5.47 -5.53
N LEU A 149 22.11 4.28 -5.50
CA LEU A 149 22.71 3.08 -6.06
C LEU A 149 22.78 3.13 -7.59
N PRO A 150 23.74 2.43 -8.22
CA PRO A 150 23.84 2.36 -9.68
C PRO A 150 22.54 1.84 -10.32
N LYS A 151 22.16 2.43 -11.44
CA LYS A 151 21.04 1.92 -12.24
C LYS A 151 21.40 0.58 -12.85
N THR A 152 20.48 -0.37 -12.77
CA THR A 152 20.57 -1.60 -13.55
C THR A 152 20.48 -1.23 -15.04
N LYS A 153 21.46 -1.68 -15.83
CA LYS A 153 21.45 -1.47 -17.30
C LYS A 153 20.43 -2.39 -17.96
#